data_d3980d87ef5625c47671319378ddfa32
#
_entry.id   d3980d87ef5625c47671319378ddfa32
#
_cell.length_a   1.000
_cell.length_b   1.000
_cell.length_c   1.000
_cell.angle_alpha   90.00
_cell.angle_beta   90.00
_cell.angle_gamma   90.00
#
_symmetry.space_group_name_H-M   'P 1'
#
loop_
_entity.id
_entity.type
_entity.pdbx_description
1 polymer ?
#
loop_
_entity_poly.entity_id
_entity_poly.type
_entity_poly.pdbx_seq_one_letter_code
_entity_poly.pdbx_strand_id
1 'polypeptide(L)'
;QPGGVAHSFNMRGYKFESGPSLWSGIGRWPTTNPLGQILKLLDEKVELIKYQGWHVSVPEGEFNLEVGQEPFKKRINLLRGDKSVEEWNSFVSAIKPLSQIVSEIPLLSSSPETMNFLEIIKLASKFLPNINLLPKLNGGFGDIVDNHLKDPFLRNWVDLLSFLISGMPMHDTNSAAMATLFDEWFEPESYLEYPKGGSESIVKALVNALKKNGGELILSSKVEAINFSKNIASGVTLENGSKFISDFVVMNTDACLLYTSDAAD
;
A
#
# COMPACT_ATOMS: atom_id res chain seq x y z
N GLN A 1 -20.80 -9.61 -1.60
CA GLN A 1 -20.10 -9.43 -2.88
C GLN A 1 -18.59 -9.57 -2.68
N PRO A 2 -17.80 -9.90 -3.73
CA PRO A 2 -16.34 -9.90 -3.63
C PRO A 2 -15.78 -8.51 -3.37
N GLY A 3 -14.59 -8.45 -2.74
CA GLY A 3 -13.82 -7.20 -2.60
C GLY A 3 -13.67 -6.70 -1.18
N GLY A 4 -14.47 -7.17 -0.23
CA GLY A 4 -14.39 -6.70 1.15
C GLY A 4 -14.53 -5.18 1.25
N VAL A 5 -13.50 -4.49 1.79
CA VAL A 5 -13.47 -3.03 1.90
C VAL A 5 -13.20 -2.31 0.57
N ALA A 6 -12.64 -3.01 -0.43
CA ALA A 6 -12.45 -2.49 -1.77
C ALA A 6 -13.71 -2.69 -2.61
N HIS A 7 -14.79 -2.05 -2.24
CA HIS A 7 -16.06 -2.15 -2.96
C HIS A 7 -16.68 -0.79 -3.27
N SER A 8 -17.48 -0.80 -4.33
CA SER A 8 -18.29 0.35 -4.72
C SER A 8 -19.75 0.09 -4.38
N PHE A 9 -20.48 1.15 -4.07
CA PHE A 9 -21.94 1.09 -3.86
C PHE A 9 -22.68 2.12 -4.70
N ASN A 10 -23.94 1.85 -4.97
CA ASN A 10 -24.79 2.74 -5.74
C ASN A 10 -25.77 3.46 -4.83
N MET A 11 -25.87 4.78 -4.98
CA MET A 11 -26.84 5.59 -4.26
C MET A 11 -27.39 6.69 -5.19
N ARG A 12 -28.69 6.77 -5.33
CA ARG A 12 -29.39 7.78 -6.15
C ARG A 12 -28.90 7.86 -7.60
N GLY A 13 -28.54 6.72 -8.21
CA GLY A 13 -28.05 6.66 -9.59
C GLY A 13 -26.56 6.95 -9.77
N TYR A 14 -25.84 7.25 -8.70
CA TYR A 14 -24.39 7.47 -8.69
C TYR A 14 -23.67 6.30 -8.05
N LYS A 15 -22.45 6.04 -8.51
CA LYS A 15 -21.57 5.03 -7.94
C LYS A 15 -20.52 5.70 -7.05
N PHE A 16 -20.36 5.19 -5.84
CA PHE A 16 -19.44 5.68 -4.82
C PHE A 16 -18.45 4.58 -4.44
N GLU A 17 -17.25 4.99 -4.05
CA GLU A 17 -16.26 4.12 -3.44
C GLU A 17 -16.40 4.17 -1.92
N SER A 18 -16.29 3.00 -1.28
CA SER A 18 -16.31 2.90 0.19
C SER A 18 -14.94 2.63 0.81
N GLY A 19 -13.91 2.51 -0.02
CA GLY A 19 -12.56 2.18 0.38
C GLY A 19 -11.51 3.00 -0.38
N PRO A 20 -10.44 2.36 -0.86
CA PRO A 20 -9.33 3.04 -1.50
C PRO A 20 -9.76 3.85 -2.72
N SER A 21 -9.37 5.10 -2.76
CA SER A 21 -9.71 6.03 -3.86
C SER A 21 -8.48 6.65 -4.52
N LEU A 22 -7.30 6.50 -3.93
CA LEU A 22 -6.03 6.96 -4.45
C LEU A 22 -5.20 5.75 -4.89
N TRP A 23 -4.91 5.69 -6.18
CA TRP A 23 -4.13 4.61 -6.78
C TRP A 23 -2.94 5.18 -7.52
N SER A 24 -1.82 4.49 -7.48
CA SER A 24 -0.61 4.84 -8.25
C SER A 24 0.12 3.58 -8.69
N GLY A 25 0.81 3.65 -9.82
CA GLY A 25 1.70 2.59 -10.28
C GLY A 25 1.05 1.29 -10.75
N ILE A 26 -0.28 1.22 -10.90
CA ILE A 26 -0.97 0.02 -11.39
C ILE A 26 -0.77 -0.15 -12.88
N GLY A 27 -0.96 0.91 -13.66
CA GLY A 27 -0.86 0.90 -15.14
C GLY A 27 0.53 1.21 -15.68
N ARG A 28 1.50 1.51 -14.84
CA ARG A 28 2.89 1.76 -15.22
C ARG A 28 3.67 0.44 -15.29
N TRP A 29 4.54 0.31 -16.27
CA TRP A 29 5.45 -0.83 -16.34
C TRP A 29 6.85 -0.40 -16.80
N PRO A 30 7.94 -0.81 -16.11
CA PRO A 30 7.95 -1.60 -14.86
C PRO A 30 7.36 -0.84 -13.68
N THR A 31 6.81 -1.57 -12.70
CA THR A 31 6.20 -1.01 -11.50
C THR A 31 6.67 -1.71 -10.24
N THR A 32 6.81 -0.96 -9.15
CA THR A 32 7.02 -1.46 -7.79
C THR A 32 5.70 -1.77 -7.08
N ASN A 33 4.56 -1.32 -7.63
CA ASN A 33 3.25 -1.58 -7.06
C ASN A 33 2.89 -3.08 -7.14
N PRO A 34 2.66 -3.78 -5.99
CA PRO A 34 2.39 -5.21 -5.97
C PRO A 34 1.13 -5.60 -6.76
N LEU A 35 0.08 -4.77 -6.69
CA LEU A 35 -1.15 -5.03 -7.44
C LEU A 35 -0.93 -4.94 -8.95
N GLY A 36 -0.15 -3.94 -9.41
CA GLY A 36 0.24 -3.82 -10.82
C GLY A 36 1.01 -5.05 -11.30
N GLN A 37 1.94 -5.56 -10.47
CA GLN A 37 2.69 -6.78 -10.77
C GLN A 37 1.78 -8.02 -10.84
N ILE A 38 0.86 -8.17 -9.89
CA ILE A 38 -0.09 -9.29 -9.85
C ILE A 38 -1.01 -9.26 -11.08
N LEU A 39 -1.60 -8.12 -11.41
CA LEU A 39 -2.44 -7.99 -12.60
C LEU A 39 -1.68 -8.35 -13.89
N LYS A 40 -0.43 -7.93 -13.99
CA LYS A 40 0.46 -8.29 -15.11
C LYS A 40 0.76 -9.78 -15.16
N LEU A 41 1.06 -10.39 -14.02
CA LEU A 41 1.33 -11.85 -13.91
C LEU A 41 0.11 -12.68 -14.30
N LEU A 42 -1.08 -12.22 -13.95
CA LEU A 42 -2.37 -12.88 -14.25
C LEU A 42 -2.88 -12.59 -15.67
N ASP A 43 -2.19 -11.75 -16.43
CA ASP A 43 -2.62 -11.24 -17.74
C ASP A 43 -4.03 -10.60 -17.68
N GLU A 44 -4.29 -9.89 -16.59
CA GLU A 44 -5.53 -9.14 -16.41
C GLU A 44 -5.29 -7.65 -16.65
N LYS A 45 -6.30 -6.99 -17.23
CA LYS A 45 -6.24 -5.55 -17.54
C LYS A 45 -7.39 -4.82 -16.87
N VAL A 46 -7.05 -3.71 -16.24
CA VAL A 46 -8.02 -2.75 -15.69
C VAL A 46 -7.86 -1.45 -16.46
N GLU A 47 -8.97 -0.90 -16.97
CA GLU A 47 -8.94 0.42 -17.59
C GLU A 47 -8.75 1.47 -16.50
N LEU A 48 -7.71 2.30 -16.64
CA LEU A 48 -7.32 3.30 -15.65
C LEU A 48 -7.44 4.71 -16.24
N ILE A 49 -8.04 5.61 -15.48
CA ILE A 49 -8.09 7.04 -15.77
C ILE A 49 -6.92 7.69 -15.05
N LYS A 50 -6.01 8.29 -15.81
CA LYS A 50 -4.87 9.03 -15.27
C LYS A 50 -5.28 10.44 -14.91
N TYR A 51 -4.81 10.92 -13.76
CA TYR A 51 -4.94 12.31 -13.37
C TYR A 51 -3.68 12.77 -12.63
N GLN A 52 -3.41 14.07 -12.67
CA GLN A 52 -2.14 14.60 -12.17
C GLN A 52 -2.27 15.38 -10.87
N GLY A 53 -3.46 15.55 -10.35
CA GLY A 53 -3.62 16.32 -9.14
C GLY A 53 -5.05 16.45 -8.69
N TRP A 54 -5.23 17.20 -7.61
CA TRP A 54 -6.52 17.48 -7.00
C TRP A 54 -6.55 18.88 -6.40
N HIS A 55 -7.75 19.38 -6.16
CA HIS A 55 -7.95 20.63 -5.45
C HIS A 55 -7.76 20.42 -3.95
N VAL A 56 -7.02 21.31 -3.33
CA VAL A 56 -6.71 21.31 -1.88
C VAL A 56 -7.29 22.58 -1.28
N SER A 57 -8.04 22.42 -0.19
CA SER A 57 -8.50 23.51 0.66
C SER A 57 -8.00 23.26 2.09
N VAL A 58 -7.13 24.15 2.56
CA VAL A 58 -6.49 24.10 3.88
C VAL A 58 -6.55 25.49 4.51
N PRO A 59 -6.29 25.63 5.82
CA PRO A 59 -6.31 26.95 6.47
C PRO A 59 -5.42 27.98 5.81
N GLU A 60 -4.32 27.59 5.19
CA GLU A 60 -3.37 28.46 4.51
C GLU A 60 -3.85 28.92 3.13
N GLY A 61 -4.91 28.32 2.58
CA GLY A 61 -5.51 28.70 1.32
C GLY A 61 -5.99 27.54 0.47
N GLU A 62 -6.47 27.88 -0.74
CA GLU A 62 -6.94 26.92 -1.72
C GLU A 62 -5.97 26.87 -2.90
N PHE A 63 -5.66 25.68 -3.39
CA PHE A 63 -4.79 25.50 -4.54
C PHE A 63 -4.99 24.15 -5.23
N ASN A 64 -4.64 24.09 -6.49
CA ASN A 64 -4.51 22.80 -7.17
C ASN A 64 -3.13 22.22 -6.88
N LEU A 65 -3.09 21.02 -6.35
CA LEU A 65 -1.88 20.26 -6.16
C LEU A 65 -1.71 19.28 -7.32
N GLU A 66 -0.58 19.38 -7.98
CA GLU A 66 -0.13 18.40 -8.96
C GLU A 66 0.88 17.46 -8.31
N VAL A 67 0.83 16.17 -8.67
CA VAL A 67 1.84 15.19 -8.24
C VAL A 67 3.20 15.53 -8.87
N GLY A 68 4.27 15.16 -8.15
CA GLY A 68 5.63 15.46 -8.56
C GLY A 68 6.26 16.57 -7.72
N GLN A 69 7.60 16.55 -7.64
CA GLN A 69 8.34 17.48 -6.78
C GLN A 69 8.26 18.92 -7.23
N GLU A 70 8.45 19.17 -8.52
CA GLU A 70 8.60 20.54 -9.02
C GLU A 70 7.30 21.36 -8.92
N PRO A 71 6.11 20.84 -9.25
CA PRO A 71 4.87 21.55 -9.00
C PRO A 71 4.66 21.87 -7.52
N PHE A 72 4.98 20.93 -6.63
CA PHE A 72 4.82 21.15 -5.20
C PHE A 72 5.82 22.17 -4.65
N LYS A 73 7.10 22.12 -5.07
CA LYS A 73 8.10 23.14 -4.68
C LYS A 73 7.69 24.55 -5.11
N LYS A 74 7.15 24.71 -6.33
CA LYS A 74 6.62 26.01 -6.77
C LYS A 74 5.48 26.46 -5.85
N ARG A 75 4.62 25.56 -5.42
CA ARG A 75 3.52 25.87 -4.49
C ARG A 75 4.05 26.26 -3.11
N ILE A 76 5.00 25.50 -2.56
CA ILE A 76 5.67 25.83 -1.29
C ILE A 76 6.28 27.23 -1.38
N ASN A 77 7.01 27.51 -2.44
CA ASN A 77 7.66 28.82 -2.62
C ASN A 77 6.65 29.96 -2.58
N LEU A 78 5.54 29.82 -3.31
CA LEU A 78 4.48 30.83 -3.34
C LEU A 78 3.80 31.05 -1.98
N LEU A 79 3.63 30.00 -1.18
CA LEU A 79 2.90 30.07 0.10
C LEU A 79 3.83 30.43 1.27
N ARG A 80 5.09 29.96 1.24
CA ARG A 80 5.99 29.95 2.40
C ARG A 80 7.39 30.50 2.13
N GLY A 81 7.75 30.69 0.84
CA GLY A 81 9.05 31.23 0.42
C GLY A 81 10.17 30.18 0.32
N ASP A 82 11.36 30.66 -0.06
CA ASP A 82 12.53 29.82 -0.40
C ASP A 82 13.00 28.93 0.75
N LYS A 83 12.98 29.44 1.98
CA LYS A 83 13.41 28.67 3.17
C LYS A 83 12.62 27.36 3.32
N SER A 84 11.33 27.39 3.11
CA SER A 84 10.48 26.20 3.18
C SER A 84 10.75 25.23 2.03
N VAL A 85 11.16 25.74 0.86
CA VAL A 85 11.63 24.90 -0.25
C VAL A 85 12.95 24.20 0.11
N GLU A 86 13.87 24.89 0.78
CA GLU A 86 15.12 24.29 1.26
C GLU A 86 14.86 23.17 2.30
N GLU A 87 13.96 23.42 3.25
CA GLU A 87 13.52 22.40 4.23
C GLU A 87 12.92 21.18 3.51
N TRP A 88 12.06 21.41 2.53
CA TRP A 88 11.47 20.34 1.73
C TRP A 88 12.52 19.53 0.97
N ASN A 89 13.48 20.18 0.33
CA ASN A 89 14.58 19.50 -0.36
C ASN A 89 15.43 18.67 0.61
N SER A 90 15.68 19.18 1.82
CA SER A 90 16.39 18.45 2.88
C SER A 90 15.62 17.19 3.30
N PHE A 91 14.31 17.31 3.49
CA PHE A 91 13.43 16.20 3.83
C PHE A 91 13.42 15.13 2.73
N VAL A 92 13.20 15.52 1.48
CA VAL A 92 13.20 14.58 0.34
C VAL A 92 14.54 13.86 0.21
N SER A 93 15.65 14.58 0.41
CA SER A 93 16.99 13.98 0.39
C SER A 93 17.22 12.97 1.50
N ALA A 94 16.53 13.12 2.64
CA ALA A 94 16.63 12.18 3.76
C ALA A 94 15.81 10.92 3.56
N ILE A 95 14.65 10.99 2.89
CA ILE A 95 13.77 9.83 2.66
C ILE A 95 14.18 9.00 1.45
N LYS A 96 14.76 9.61 0.41
CA LYS A 96 15.11 8.92 -0.84
C LYS A 96 16.00 7.68 -0.66
N PRO A 97 17.08 7.70 0.15
CA PRO A 97 17.88 6.49 0.38
C PRO A 97 17.11 5.37 1.06
N LEU A 98 16.12 5.70 1.91
CA LEU A 98 15.27 4.71 2.57
C LEU A 98 14.34 4.01 1.58
N SER A 99 13.71 4.79 0.68
CA SER A 99 12.89 4.26 -0.41
C SER A 99 13.70 3.33 -1.32
N GLN A 100 14.91 3.74 -1.70
CA GLN A 100 15.80 2.94 -2.53
C GLN A 100 16.14 1.58 -1.89
N ILE A 101 16.39 1.53 -0.59
CA ILE A 101 16.64 0.28 0.13
C ILE A 101 15.41 -0.63 0.07
N VAL A 102 14.24 -0.08 0.31
CA VAL A 102 12.99 -0.85 0.27
C VAL A 102 12.72 -1.41 -1.13
N SER A 103 12.97 -0.63 -2.18
CA SER A 103 12.77 -1.04 -3.58
C SER A 103 13.70 -2.18 -4.02
N GLU A 104 14.82 -2.39 -3.32
CA GLU A 104 15.73 -3.53 -3.55
C GLU A 104 15.19 -4.87 -3.01
N ILE A 105 14.17 -4.83 -2.15
CA ILE A 105 13.53 -6.04 -1.62
C ILE A 105 12.60 -6.60 -2.71
N PRO A 106 12.82 -7.84 -3.19
CA PRO A 106 11.92 -8.43 -4.16
C PRO A 106 10.53 -8.63 -3.55
N LEU A 107 9.49 -8.09 -4.18
CA LEU A 107 8.10 -8.19 -3.70
C LEU A 107 7.57 -9.63 -3.66
N LEU A 108 8.07 -10.48 -4.54
CA LEU A 108 7.75 -11.91 -4.61
C LEU A 108 8.93 -12.75 -4.11
N SER A 109 9.64 -12.29 -3.08
CA SER A 109 10.71 -13.06 -2.47
C SER A 109 10.16 -14.21 -1.64
N SER A 110 10.90 -15.33 -1.64
CA SER A 110 10.68 -16.40 -0.68
C SER A 110 10.81 -15.87 0.76
N SER A 111 10.10 -16.45 1.71
CA SER A 111 10.29 -16.07 3.11
C SER A 111 11.75 -16.37 3.52
N PRO A 112 12.34 -15.63 4.47
CA PRO A 112 13.70 -15.87 4.92
C PRO A 112 13.95 -17.33 5.34
N GLU A 113 12.92 -18.01 5.85
CA GLU A 113 12.95 -19.42 6.28
C GLU A 113 13.07 -20.39 5.10
N THR A 114 12.64 -20.00 3.90
CA THR A 114 12.68 -20.83 2.70
C THR A 114 13.79 -20.44 1.73
N MET A 115 14.51 -19.34 2.01
CA MET A 115 15.64 -18.90 1.21
C MET A 115 16.82 -19.83 1.38
N ASN A 116 17.48 -20.19 0.26
CA ASN A 116 18.75 -20.87 0.33
C ASN A 116 19.90 -19.90 0.71
N PHE A 117 21.03 -20.46 1.12
CA PHE A 117 22.16 -19.68 1.62
C PHE A 117 22.68 -18.64 0.63
N LEU A 118 22.69 -18.95 -0.67
CA LEU A 118 23.15 -18.03 -1.72
C LEU A 118 22.17 -16.87 -1.91
N GLU A 119 20.88 -17.11 -1.80
CA GLU A 119 19.85 -16.07 -1.85
C GLU A 119 19.97 -15.11 -0.66
N ILE A 120 20.20 -15.65 0.54
CA ILE A 120 20.45 -14.84 1.74
C ILE A 120 21.69 -13.96 1.57
N ILE A 121 22.80 -14.51 1.08
CA ILE A 121 24.04 -13.74 0.83
C ILE A 121 23.76 -12.65 -0.23
N LYS A 122 23.08 -12.98 -1.31
CA LYS A 122 22.75 -12.04 -2.37
C LYS A 122 21.86 -10.90 -1.86
N LEU A 123 20.88 -11.22 -1.02
CA LEU A 123 20.02 -10.22 -0.39
C LEU A 123 20.83 -9.36 0.58
N ALA A 124 21.58 -9.97 1.47
CA ALA A 124 22.44 -9.27 2.45
C ALA A 124 23.45 -8.33 1.78
N SER A 125 24.06 -8.74 0.66
CA SER A 125 25.01 -7.91 -0.08
C SER A 125 24.40 -6.61 -0.61
N LYS A 126 23.10 -6.57 -0.88
CA LYS A 126 22.39 -5.35 -1.30
C LYS A 126 22.25 -4.34 -0.16
N PHE A 127 22.13 -4.82 1.08
CA PHE A 127 21.97 -3.96 2.25
C PHE A 127 23.29 -3.51 2.88
N LEU A 128 24.40 -4.22 2.63
CA LEU A 128 25.71 -3.88 3.19
C LEU A 128 26.13 -2.42 2.95
N PRO A 129 25.98 -1.82 1.75
CA PRO A 129 26.34 -0.43 1.52
C PRO A 129 25.54 0.57 2.36
N ASN A 130 24.36 0.19 2.82
CA ASN A 130 23.39 1.03 3.51
C ASN A 130 23.10 0.55 4.94
N ILE A 131 23.99 -0.25 5.51
CA ILE A 131 23.78 -0.87 6.84
C ILE A 131 23.52 0.16 7.95
N ASN A 132 24.12 1.33 7.84
CA ASN A 132 23.91 2.46 8.75
C ASN A 132 22.50 3.08 8.67
N LEU A 133 21.74 2.81 7.60
CA LEU A 133 20.36 3.28 7.43
C LEU A 133 19.32 2.28 7.94
N LEU A 134 19.69 1.01 8.17
CA LEU A 134 18.76 -0.02 8.64
C LEU A 134 18.02 0.36 9.94
N PRO A 135 18.66 0.97 10.95
CA PRO A 135 17.93 1.42 12.14
C PRO A 135 16.87 2.48 11.83
N LYS A 136 17.12 3.33 10.81
CA LYS A 136 16.18 4.37 10.39
C LYS A 136 14.97 3.81 9.65
N LEU A 137 15.09 2.67 8.98
CA LEU A 137 13.97 2.01 8.31
C LEU A 137 12.88 1.58 9.29
N ASN A 138 13.28 1.11 10.48
CA ASN A 138 12.35 0.70 11.53
C ASN A 138 11.98 1.84 12.50
N GLY A 139 12.52 3.04 12.28
CA GLY A 139 12.22 4.22 13.10
C GLY A 139 10.86 4.83 12.79
N GLY A 140 10.46 5.80 13.62
CA GLY A 140 9.29 6.62 13.38
C GLY A 140 9.51 7.60 12.23
N PHE A 141 8.56 7.70 11.33
CA PHE A 141 8.65 8.66 10.22
C PHE A 141 8.65 10.11 10.71
N GLY A 142 7.88 10.38 11.78
CA GLY A 142 7.86 11.69 12.43
C GLY A 142 9.23 12.20 12.88
N ASP A 143 10.15 11.31 13.28
CA ASP A 143 11.52 11.70 13.66
C ASP A 143 12.29 12.29 12.48
N ILE A 144 12.09 11.76 11.28
CA ILE A 144 12.68 12.31 10.06
C ILE A 144 12.08 13.68 9.77
N VAL A 145 10.76 13.79 9.85
CA VAL A 145 10.04 15.06 9.66
C VAL A 145 10.53 16.11 10.64
N ASP A 146 10.63 15.78 11.93
CA ASP A 146 11.08 16.69 13.00
C ASP A 146 12.50 17.21 12.80
N ASN A 147 13.36 16.41 12.22
CA ASN A 147 14.74 16.80 11.94
C ASN A 147 14.88 17.73 10.74
N HIS A 148 14.02 17.60 9.72
CA HIS A 148 14.17 18.26 8.44
C HIS A 148 13.16 19.37 8.18
N LEU A 149 11.95 19.31 8.73
CA LEU A 149 10.89 20.28 8.52
C LEU A 149 10.61 21.06 9.81
N LYS A 150 10.75 22.37 9.74
CA LYS A 150 10.43 23.33 10.81
C LYS A 150 9.22 24.18 10.47
N ASP A 151 8.95 24.39 9.18
CA ASP A 151 7.80 25.14 8.71
C ASP A 151 6.49 24.42 9.12
N PRO A 152 5.57 25.07 9.85
CA PRO A 152 4.33 24.43 10.32
C PRO A 152 3.44 23.92 9.18
N PHE A 153 3.38 24.63 8.05
CA PHE A 153 2.59 24.19 6.89
C PHE A 153 3.13 22.85 6.34
N LEU A 154 4.46 22.75 6.17
CA LEU A 154 5.08 21.52 5.67
C LEU A 154 4.87 20.33 6.62
N ARG A 155 4.98 20.56 7.92
CA ARG A 155 4.73 19.53 8.94
C ARG A 155 3.29 19.04 8.90
N ASN A 156 2.34 19.99 8.92
CA ASN A 156 0.91 19.66 8.83
C ASN A 156 0.58 18.95 7.51
N TRP A 157 1.23 19.36 6.42
CA TRP A 157 1.06 18.73 5.12
C TRP A 157 1.53 17.28 5.11
N VAL A 158 2.72 17.00 5.64
CA VAL A 158 3.24 15.63 5.74
C VAL A 158 2.40 14.78 6.69
N ASP A 159 1.93 15.34 7.78
CA ASP A 159 1.05 14.67 8.72
C ASP A 159 -0.31 14.31 8.09
N LEU A 160 -0.91 15.26 7.36
CA LEU A 160 -2.15 15.02 6.59
C LEU A 160 -1.97 13.90 5.57
N LEU A 161 -0.88 13.92 4.80
CA LEU A 161 -0.60 12.88 3.80
C LEU A 161 -0.36 11.52 4.49
N SER A 162 0.37 11.50 5.61
CA SER A 162 0.57 10.28 6.40
C SER A 162 -0.77 9.68 6.84
N PHE A 163 -1.66 10.52 7.35
CA PHE A 163 -3.00 10.09 7.74
C PHE A 163 -3.84 9.59 6.55
N LEU A 164 -3.83 10.30 5.42
CA LEU A 164 -4.58 9.90 4.23
C LEU A 164 -4.12 8.54 3.66
N ILE A 165 -2.82 8.24 3.78
CA ILE A 165 -2.23 7.01 3.22
C ILE A 165 -2.33 5.83 4.20
N SER A 166 -2.07 6.07 5.49
CA SER A 166 -1.94 5.00 6.50
C SER A 166 -3.08 4.95 7.52
N GLY A 167 -3.89 5.99 7.60
CA GLY A 167 -4.88 6.17 8.68
C GLY A 167 -4.27 6.59 10.02
N MET A 168 -2.97 6.90 10.06
CA MET A 168 -2.23 7.26 11.28
C MET A 168 -1.44 8.56 11.08
N PRO A 169 -1.25 9.37 12.14
CA PRO A 169 -0.40 10.55 12.08
C PRO A 169 1.08 10.15 11.84
N MET A 170 1.88 11.09 11.36
CA MET A 170 3.26 10.82 10.94
C MET A 170 4.14 10.19 12.03
N HIS A 171 3.91 10.50 13.30
CA HIS A 171 4.69 9.94 14.41
C HIS A 171 4.37 8.47 14.73
N ASP A 172 3.20 7.99 14.30
CA ASP A 172 2.77 6.61 14.51
C ASP A 172 3.02 5.73 13.26
N THR A 173 3.69 6.27 12.23
CA THR A 173 3.98 5.58 10.99
C THR A 173 5.44 5.14 10.89
N ASN A 174 5.67 4.05 10.16
CA ASN A 174 7.00 3.51 9.92
C ASN A 174 7.73 4.27 8.81
N SER A 175 9.02 4.58 9.04
CA SER A 175 9.84 5.34 8.10
C SER A 175 10.02 4.66 6.74
N ALA A 176 10.20 3.33 6.70
CA ALA A 176 10.40 2.62 5.43
C ALA A 176 9.17 2.71 4.54
N ALA A 177 7.98 2.46 5.12
CA ALA A 177 6.72 2.51 4.39
C ALA A 177 6.43 3.92 3.86
N MET A 178 6.52 4.92 4.73
CA MET A 178 6.20 6.30 4.36
C MET A 178 7.24 6.89 3.39
N ALA A 179 8.53 6.61 3.56
CA ALA A 179 9.55 7.06 2.63
C ALA A 179 9.31 6.54 1.21
N THR A 180 8.91 5.30 1.06
CA THR A 180 8.60 4.70 -0.24
C THR A 180 7.39 5.38 -0.90
N LEU A 181 6.30 5.58 -0.14
CA LEU A 181 5.08 6.19 -0.66
C LEU A 181 5.29 7.66 -1.05
N PHE A 182 6.03 8.41 -0.24
CA PHE A 182 6.37 9.80 -0.56
C PHE A 182 7.31 9.92 -1.76
N ASP A 183 8.30 9.02 -1.89
CA ASP A 183 9.23 9.03 -3.01
C ASP A 183 8.50 8.74 -4.33
N GLU A 184 7.61 7.73 -4.36
CA GLU A 184 6.78 7.45 -5.53
C GLU A 184 5.92 8.64 -5.97
N TRP A 185 5.33 9.38 -5.03
CA TRP A 185 4.49 10.53 -5.34
C TRP A 185 5.25 11.70 -5.92
N PHE A 186 6.52 11.83 -5.54
CA PHE A 186 7.37 12.95 -5.94
C PHE A 186 8.37 12.59 -7.04
N GLU A 187 8.30 11.39 -7.61
CA GLU A 187 9.10 11.06 -8.78
C GLU A 187 8.67 11.87 -10.02
N PRO A 188 9.63 12.17 -10.92
CA PRO A 188 9.31 12.77 -12.21
C PRO A 188 8.28 11.92 -12.96
N GLU A 189 7.33 12.57 -13.62
CA GLU A 189 6.26 11.92 -14.39
C GLU A 189 5.30 11.04 -13.56
N SER A 190 5.29 11.21 -12.24
CA SER A 190 4.28 10.56 -11.40
C SER A 190 2.89 11.04 -11.75
N TYR A 191 1.93 10.15 -11.71
CA TYR A 191 0.52 10.44 -11.86
C TYR A 191 -0.30 9.51 -10.97
N LEU A 192 -1.49 9.94 -10.65
CA LEU A 192 -2.47 9.12 -9.97
C LEU A 192 -3.38 8.43 -10.98
N GLU A 193 -3.96 7.34 -10.56
CA GLU A 193 -4.81 6.49 -11.37
C GLU A 193 -6.14 6.26 -10.66
N TYR A 194 -7.19 6.21 -11.45
CA TYR A 194 -8.50 5.82 -10.97
C TYR A 194 -9.04 4.68 -11.83
N PRO A 195 -9.36 3.52 -11.25
CA PRO A 195 -9.93 2.41 -11.99
C PRO A 195 -11.29 2.80 -12.55
N LYS A 196 -11.46 2.76 -13.87
CA LYS A 196 -12.73 3.05 -14.51
C LYS A 196 -13.80 2.07 -14.04
N GLY A 197 -14.86 2.59 -13.44
CA GLY A 197 -15.87 1.78 -12.77
C GLY A 197 -15.57 1.50 -11.30
N GLY A 198 -14.55 2.15 -10.72
CA GLY A 198 -14.18 2.07 -9.30
C GLY A 198 -13.37 0.84 -8.93
N SER A 199 -13.09 0.69 -7.65
CA SER A 199 -12.33 -0.43 -7.07
C SER A 199 -12.92 -1.79 -7.45
N GLU A 200 -14.23 -1.87 -7.69
CA GLU A 200 -14.91 -3.07 -8.14
C GLU A 200 -14.32 -3.63 -9.45
N SER A 201 -13.78 -2.80 -10.33
CA SER A 201 -13.16 -3.25 -11.59
C SER A 201 -11.89 -4.06 -11.36
N ILE A 202 -11.09 -3.68 -10.35
CA ILE A 202 -9.91 -4.44 -9.90
C ILE A 202 -10.35 -5.78 -9.31
N VAL A 203 -11.34 -5.74 -8.44
CA VAL A 203 -11.89 -6.97 -7.83
C VAL A 203 -12.42 -7.92 -8.90
N LYS A 204 -13.13 -7.40 -9.90
CA LYS A 204 -13.61 -8.22 -11.05
C LYS A 204 -12.46 -8.85 -11.83
N ALA A 205 -11.38 -8.12 -12.09
CA ALA A 205 -10.20 -8.65 -12.76
C ALA A 205 -9.59 -9.82 -11.97
N LEU A 206 -9.41 -9.66 -10.65
CA LEU A 206 -8.89 -10.73 -9.80
C LEU A 206 -9.81 -11.95 -9.73
N VAL A 207 -11.13 -11.74 -9.65
CA VAL A 207 -12.11 -12.84 -9.70
C VAL A 207 -12.11 -13.56 -11.05
N ASN A 208 -11.95 -12.81 -12.15
CA ASN A 208 -11.82 -13.39 -13.48
C ASN A 208 -10.56 -14.26 -13.58
N ALA A 209 -9.43 -13.76 -13.09
CA ALA A 209 -8.17 -14.50 -13.05
C ALA A 209 -8.32 -15.80 -12.21
N LEU A 210 -8.96 -15.72 -11.05
CA LEU A 210 -9.25 -16.89 -10.22
C LEU A 210 -9.99 -17.97 -11.03
N LYS A 211 -11.09 -17.59 -11.68
CA LYS A 211 -11.92 -18.52 -12.47
C LYS A 211 -11.17 -19.06 -13.68
N LYS A 212 -10.44 -18.22 -14.40
CA LYS A 212 -9.61 -18.60 -15.56
C LYS A 212 -8.55 -19.64 -15.20
N ASN A 213 -8.06 -19.62 -13.96
CA ASN A 213 -7.10 -20.57 -13.43
C ASN A 213 -7.76 -21.75 -12.68
N GLY A 214 -9.07 -22.00 -12.86
CA GLY A 214 -9.78 -23.13 -12.30
C GLY A 214 -10.19 -22.96 -10.83
N GLY A 215 -10.04 -21.77 -10.26
CA GLY A 215 -10.47 -21.47 -8.90
C GLY A 215 -11.96 -21.19 -8.81
N GLU A 216 -12.52 -21.43 -7.63
CA GLU A 216 -13.93 -21.18 -7.31
C GLU A 216 -14.06 -20.09 -6.25
N LEU A 217 -15.02 -19.18 -6.42
CA LEU A 217 -15.39 -18.17 -5.44
C LEU A 217 -16.77 -18.52 -4.87
N ILE A 218 -16.79 -18.87 -3.59
CA ILE A 218 -18.02 -19.19 -2.86
C ILE A 218 -18.34 -18.01 -1.94
N LEU A 219 -19.46 -17.35 -2.20
CA LEU A 219 -19.93 -16.21 -1.42
C LEU A 219 -20.95 -16.64 -0.36
N SER A 220 -21.20 -15.75 0.60
CA SER A 220 -22.16 -16.00 1.71
C SER A 220 -21.86 -17.31 2.46
N SER A 221 -20.58 -17.63 2.59
CA SER A 221 -20.07 -18.87 3.13
C SER A 221 -19.07 -18.58 4.24
N LYS A 222 -19.58 -18.28 5.42
CA LYS A 222 -18.75 -17.97 6.57
C LYS A 222 -18.04 -19.23 7.06
N VAL A 223 -16.72 -19.15 7.16
CA VAL A 223 -15.90 -20.21 7.76
C VAL A 223 -16.04 -20.10 9.28
N GLU A 224 -16.41 -21.19 9.93
CA GLU A 224 -16.53 -21.30 11.38
C GLU A 224 -15.28 -21.88 12.01
N ALA A 225 -14.65 -22.85 11.36
CA ALA A 225 -13.46 -23.52 11.89
C ALA A 225 -12.48 -23.96 10.80
N ILE A 226 -11.20 -23.98 11.16
CA ILE A 226 -10.15 -24.67 10.40
C ILE A 226 -10.06 -26.10 10.94
N ASN A 227 -10.12 -27.07 10.05
CA ASN A 227 -10.01 -28.48 10.42
C ASN A 227 -8.54 -28.90 10.48
N PHE A 228 -8.17 -29.70 11.45
CA PHE A 228 -6.83 -30.26 11.60
C PHE A 228 -6.83 -31.78 11.53
N SER A 229 -5.79 -32.33 10.93
CA SER A 229 -5.44 -33.72 10.96
C SER A 229 -3.97 -33.85 11.35
N LYS A 230 -3.67 -34.51 12.47
CA LYS A 230 -2.30 -34.64 13.01
C LYS A 230 -1.53 -33.30 13.13
N ASN A 231 -2.20 -32.27 13.62
CA ASN A 231 -1.68 -30.89 13.74
C ASN A 231 -1.35 -30.19 12.40
N ILE A 232 -1.90 -30.67 11.28
CA ILE A 232 -1.77 -30.03 9.97
C ILE A 232 -3.16 -29.58 9.55
N ALA A 233 -3.28 -28.32 9.10
CA ALA A 233 -4.53 -27.82 8.54
C ALA A 233 -4.94 -28.66 7.34
N SER A 234 -6.16 -29.17 7.34
CA SER A 234 -6.69 -30.13 6.36
C SER A 234 -7.95 -29.65 5.66
N GLY A 235 -8.37 -28.43 5.92
CA GLY A 235 -9.55 -27.86 5.31
C GLY A 235 -10.31 -26.92 6.25
N VAL A 236 -11.55 -26.61 5.90
CA VAL A 236 -12.40 -25.71 6.67
C VAL A 236 -13.81 -26.28 6.84
N THR A 237 -14.48 -25.87 7.92
CA THR A 237 -15.91 -26.10 8.14
C THR A 237 -16.64 -24.76 8.08
N LEU A 238 -17.73 -24.72 7.34
CA LEU A 238 -18.60 -23.55 7.25
C LEU A 238 -19.65 -23.56 8.35
N GLU A 239 -20.24 -22.40 8.66
CA GLU A 239 -21.31 -22.22 9.66
C GLU A 239 -22.56 -23.11 9.38
N ASN A 240 -22.80 -23.43 8.11
CA ASN A 240 -23.88 -24.36 7.71
C ASN A 240 -23.51 -25.86 7.83
N GLY A 241 -22.34 -26.18 8.38
CA GLY A 241 -21.84 -27.54 8.55
C GLY A 241 -21.15 -28.17 7.32
N SER A 242 -21.11 -27.45 6.18
CA SER A 242 -20.39 -27.92 4.99
C SER A 242 -18.89 -27.94 5.25
N LYS A 243 -18.19 -28.95 4.73
CA LYS A 243 -16.76 -29.14 4.90
C LYS A 243 -16.05 -29.13 3.56
N PHE A 244 -14.92 -28.40 3.50
CA PHE A 244 -14.01 -28.39 2.37
C PHE A 244 -12.66 -28.95 2.81
N ILE A 245 -12.14 -29.92 2.08
CA ILE A 245 -10.83 -30.53 2.33
C ILE A 245 -9.81 -29.81 1.42
N SER A 246 -8.64 -29.52 1.94
CA SER A 246 -7.54 -28.90 1.20
C SER A 246 -6.20 -29.28 1.79
N ASP A 247 -5.15 -29.23 0.96
CA ASP A 247 -3.76 -29.44 1.39
C ASP A 247 -3.18 -28.22 2.13
N PHE A 248 -3.73 -27.03 1.84
CA PHE A 248 -3.33 -25.77 2.47
C PHE A 248 -4.55 -24.90 2.76
N VAL A 249 -4.48 -24.16 3.86
CA VAL A 249 -5.48 -23.14 4.22
C VAL A 249 -4.75 -21.82 4.35
N VAL A 250 -5.14 -20.82 3.51
CA VAL A 250 -4.65 -19.45 3.61
C VAL A 250 -5.72 -18.60 4.25
N MET A 251 -5.39 -18.04 5.41
CA MET A 251 -6.28 -17.13 6.13
C MET A 251 -5.99 -15.70 5.75
N ASN A 252 -7.03 -15.00 5.26
CA ASN A 252 -7.03 -13.55 5.05
C ASN A 252 -8.15 -12.91 5.88
N THR A 253 -8.18 -13.22 7.16
CA THR A 253 -9.08 -12.62 8.16
C THR A 253 -8.25 -11.87 9.19
N ASP A 254 -8.93 -11.09 10.05
CA ASP A 254 -8.28 -10.42 11.17
C ASP A 254 -7.66 -11.45 12.12
N ALA A 255 -6.36 -11.29 12.40
CA ALA A 255 -5.63 -12.18 13.31
C ALA A 255 -6.23 -12.19 14.72
N CYS A 256 -6.80 -11.07 15.17
CA CYS A 256 -7.46 -10.99 16.47
C CYS A 256 -8.66 -11.93 16.56
N LEU A 257 -9.40 -12.13 15.48
CA LEU A 257 -10.53 -13.08 15.46
C LEU A 257 -10.08 -14.53 15.60
N LEU A 258 -8.88 -14.86 15.14
CA LEU A 258 -8.31 -16.19 15.30
C LEU A 258 -7.91 -16.46 16.75
N TYR A 259 -7.21 -15.51 17.38
CA TYR A 259 -6.70 -15.70 18.74
C TYR A 259 -7.78 -15.57 19.84
N THR A 260 -8.91 -14.90 19.56
CA THR A 260 -10.00 -14.79 20.52
C THR A 260 -10.89 -16.01 20.57
N SER A 261 -10.90 -16.86 19.55
CA SER A 261 -11.64 -18.14 19.56
C SER A 261 -10.95 -19.23 20.38
N ASP A 262 -9.59 -19.19 20.47
CA ASP A 262 -8.81 -20.17 21.24
C ASP A 262 -8.68 -19.78 22.73
N ALA A 263 -9.04 -18.56 23.12
CA ALA A 263 -8.96 -18.11 24.52
C ALA A 263 -10.24 -18.42 25.33
N ALA A 264 -11.23 -19.08 24.73
CA ALA A 264 -12.52 -19.41 25.35
C ALA A 264 -12.65 -20.90 25.73
N ASP A 265 -11.66 -21.73 25.48
CA ASP A 265 -11.48 -23.09 25.97
C ASP A 265 -10.29 -23.16 26.96
#